data_2a6459586ceed07a64ae2310fdca4d90
#
_entry.id   2a6459586ceed07a64ae2310fdca4d90
#
_cell.length_a   1.000
_cell.length_b   1.000
_cell.length_c   1.000
_cell.angle_alpha   90.00
_cell.angle_beta   90.00
_cell.angle_gamma   90.00
#
_symmetry.space_group_name_H-M   'P 1'
#
loop_
_entity.id
_entity.type
_entity.pdbx_description
1 polymer ?
#
loop_
_entity_poly.entity_id
_entity_poly.type
_entity_poly.pdbx_seq_one_letter_code
_entity_poly.pdbx_strand_id
1 'polypeptide(L)'
;LLYQAVLEYSMGMDHRKVKAYLLYTRYPLLYPARPSWAMVRRVMDVRNRIVANEYGMQLRNSPHYTAERLKDIHPDTLNERHLNNTLWKRYLYPAIDAVMQRLRALTPLEQCYFYTLYNFITKELYTSKSGDIDYEGRTGAAALWLSTLEEKCEAGEILYDLTITENHAADLHKAYLVLARANQRSAQTLPNFREGDSIVLYQRNNDTDNVTNKMVFKGNIERITDRDIRIRLRASQQNTSVLPPDSRYAIEHDYMDTSFRSMY
;
A
#
# COMPACT_ATOMS: atom_id res chain seq x y z
N LEU A 1 -6.81 -6.82 14.33
CA LEU A 1 -5.76 -7.74 14.80
C LEU A 1 -4.38 -7.32 14.34
N LEU A 2 -4.15 -7.16 13.03
CA LEU A 2 -2.83 -6.74 12.52
C LEU A 2 -2.39 -5.38 13.06
N TYR A 3 -3.27 -4.38 13.05
CA TYR A 3 -2.96 -3.07 13.62
C TYR A 3 -2.61 -3.13 15.10
N GLN A 4 -3.31 -3.97 15.86
CA GLN A 4 -2.98 -4.17 17.27
C GLN A 4 -1.61 -4.83 17.42
N ALA A 5 -1.28 -5.84 16.61
CA ALA A 5 0.04 -6.46 16.61
C ALA A 5 1.14 -5.45 16.28
N VAL A 6 0.92 -4.56 15.29
CA VAL A 6 1.86 -3.49 14.96
C VAL A 6 2.08 -2.55 16.16
N LEU A 7 1.00 -2.10 16.82
CA LEU A 7 1.11 -1.23 17.99
C LEU A 7 1.89 -1.89 19.13
N GLU A 8 1.63 -3.16 19.39
CA GLU A 8 2.28 -3.90 20.48
C GLU A 8 3.74 -4.25 20.16
N TYR A 9 4.00 -4.82 18.96
CA TYR A 9 5.33 -5.38 18.63
C TYR A 9 6.27 -4.38 17.98
N SER A 10 5.76 -3.53 17.09
CA SER A 10 6.62 -2.57 16.38
C SER A 10 6.76 -1.26 17.14
N MET A 11 5.71 -0.83 17.85
CA MET A 11 5.70 0.44 18.56
C MET A 11 5.91 0.27 20.08
N GLY A 12 6.02 -0.96 20.59
CA GLY A 12 6.27 -1.25 22.01
C GLY A 12 5.16 -0.83 22.95
N MET A 13 3.92 -0.69 22.47
CA MET A 13 2.80 -0.30 23.32
C MET A 13 2.35 -1.46 24.21
N ASP A 14 2.12 -1.20 25.48
CA ASP A 14 1.56 -2.20 26.40
C ASP A 14 0.15 -2.62 25.90
N HIS A 15 -0.04 -3.93 25.67
CA HIS A 15 -1.31 -4.50 25.20
C HIS A 15 -2.52 -4.11 26.05
N ARG A 16 -2.32 -3.85 27.36
CA ARG A 16 -3.36 -3.40 28.27
C ARG A 16 -3.87 -1.99 27.96
N LYS A 17 -3.05 -1.19 27.31
CA LYS A 17 -3.39 0.18 26.89
C LYS A 17 -4.05 0.24 25.51
N VAL A 18 -3.96 -0.84 24.72
CA VAL A 18 -4.53 -0.92 23.37
C VAL A 18 -5.94 -1.52 23.44
N LYS A 19 -6.95 -0.71 23.10
CA LYS A 19 -8.34 -1.15 23.01
C LYS A 19 -8.79 -1.13 21.56
N ALA A 20 -9.29 -2.26 21.05
CA ALA A 20 -9.81 -2.38 19.72
C ALA A 20 -11.34 -2.44 19.72
N TYR A 21 -11.95 -1.70 18.81
CA TYR A 21 -13.40 -1.69 18.62
C TYR A 21 -13.75 -1.88 17.15
N LEU A 22 -14.85 -2.56 16.88
CA LEU A 22 -15.48 -2.65 15.56
C LEU A 22 -16.68 -1.70 15.54
N LEU A 23 -16.64 -0.72 14.65
CA LEU A 23 -17.76 0.19 14.39
C LEU A 23 -18.57 -0.33 13.21
N TYR A 24 -19.81 -0.71 13.44
CA TYR A 24 -20.75 -1.07 12.38
C TYR A 24 -21.46 0.20 11.90
N THR A 25 -21.04 0.74 10.77
CA THR A 25 -21.55 2.01 10.25
C THR A 25 -23.01 1.96 9.81
N ARG A 26 -23.52 0.79 9.44
CA ARG A 26 -24.94 0.59 9.10
C ARG A 26 -25.83 0.59 10.34
N TYR A 27 -25.30 0.21 11.47
CA TYR A 27 -25.99 0.19 12.75
C TYR A 27 -25.13 0.95 13.75
N PRO A 28 -25.71 1.80 14.62
CA PRO A 28 -24.93 2.58 15.59
C PRO A 28 -24.39 1.67 16.72
N LEU A 29 -23.63 0.67 16.35
CA LEU A 29 -23.11 -0.33 17.28
C LEU A 29 -21.58 -0.30 17.29
N LEU A 30 -21.03 -0.04 18.46
CA LEU A 30 -19.61 -0.14 18.75
C LEU A 30 -19.36 -1.42 19.56
N TYR A 31 -18.72 -2.39 18.93
CA TYR A 31 -18.44 -3.69 19.54
C TYR A 31 -16.99 -3.78 20.00
N PRO A 32 -16.69 -4.04 21.30
CA PRO A 32 -15.32 -4.22 21.76
C PRO A 32 -14.73 -5.52 21.21
N ALA A 33 -13.69 -5.40 20.42
CA ALA A 33 -12.96 -6.55 19.90
C ALA A 33 -11.93 -7.00 20.95
N ARG A 34 -12.00 -8.26 21.36
CA ARG A 34 -11.05 -8.89 22.29
C ARG A 34 -10.30 -10.00 21.55
N PRO A 35 -9.21 -9.67 20.85
CA PRO A 35 -8.42 -10.67 20.15
C PRO A 35 -7.73 -11.59 21.17
N SER A 36 -7.79 -12.89 20.92
CA SER A 36 -6.99 -13.86 21.66
C SER A 36 -5.62 -14.02 21.01
N TRP A 37 -4.62 -14.46 21.77
CA TRP A 37 -3.30 -14.82 21.25
C TRP A 37 -3.36 -15.82 20.11
N ALA A 38 -4.25 -16.81 20.19
CA ALA A 38 -4.46 -17.78 19.12
C ALA A 38 -4.91 -17.12 17.82
N MET A 39 -5.76 -16.10 17.88
CA MET A 39 -6.21 -15.34 16.71
C MET A 39 -5.07 -14.51 16.11
N VAL A 40 -4.27 -13.84 16.94
CA VAL A 40 -3.10 -13.06 16.49
C VAL A 40 -2.10 -13.98 15.79
N ARG A 41 -1.71 -15.08 16.43
CA ARG A 41 -0.80 -16.09 15.84
C ARG A 41 -1.30 -16.56 14.49
N ARG A 42 -2.58 -16.92 14.39
CA ARG A 42 -3.17 -17.38 13.14
C ARG A 42 -3.12 -16.34 12.03
N VAL A 43 -3.39 -15.06 12.34
CA VAL A 43 -3.29 -13.98 11.35
C VAL A 43 -1.84 -13.82 10.88
N MET A 44 -0.87 -13.93 11.78
CA MET A 44 0.56 -13.89 11.43
C MET A 44 0.97 -15.09 10.58
N ASP A 45 0.46 -16.30 10.87
CA ASP A 45 0.72 -17.48 10.04
C ASP A 45 0.17 -17.31 8.62
N VAL A 46 -1.04 -16.76 8.48
CA VAL A 46 -1.63 -16.47 7.17
C VAL A 46 -0.78 -15.43 6.43
N ARG A 47 -0.41 -14.34 7.09
CA ARG A 47 0.47 -13.31 6.51
C ARG A 47 1.79 -13.91 6.05
N ASN A 48 2.43 -14.72 6.87
CA ASN A 48 3.72 -15.34 6.53
C ASN A 48 3.61 -16.30 5.35
N ARG A 49 2.52 -17.07 5.25
CA ARG A 49 2.26 -17.93 4.08
C ARG A 49 2.07 -17.13 2.81
N ILE A 50 1.34 -16.01 2.85
CA ILE A 50 1.18 -15.12 1.69
C ILE A 50 2.54 -14.59 1.24
N VAL A 51 3.31 -14.01 2.15
CA VAL A 51 4.65 -13.47 1.83
C VAL A 51 5.59 -14.54 1.29
N ALA A 52 5.61 -15.73 1.90
CA ALA A 52 6.45 -16.84 1.44
C ALA A 52 6.04 -17.31 0.03
N ASN A 53 4.75 -17.34 -0.29
CA ASN A 53 4.28 -17.69 -1.63
C ASN A 53 4.68 -16.62 -2.66
N GLU A 54 4.45 -15.34 -2.36
CA GLU A 54 4.86 -14.22 -3.24
C GLU A 54 6.37 -14.25 -3.49
N TYR A 55 7.16 -14.42 -2.44
CA TYR A 55 8.62 -14.53 -2.55
C TYR A 55 9.06 -15.76 -3.35
N GLY A 56 8.42 -16.90 -3.13
CA GLY A 56 8.68 -18.12 -3.89
C GLY A 56 8.38 -17.97 -5.38
N MET A 57 7.33 -17.25 -5.74
CA MET A 57 7.01 -16.92 -7.12
C MET A 57 8.03 -15.94 -7.73
N GLN A 58 8.51 -14.99 -6.95
CA GLN A 58 9.58 -14.08 -7.37
C GLN A 58 10.88 -14.82 -7.68
N LEU A 59 11.35 -15.66 -6.77
CA LEU A 59 12.61 -16.38 -6.92
C LEU A 59 12.59 -17.38 -8.09
N ARG A 60 11.50 -18.10 -8.25
CA ARG A 60 11.38 -19.14 -9.29
C ARG A 60 10.97 -18.61 -10.64
N ASN A 61 10.35 -17.45 -10.68
CA ASN A 61 10.02 -16.61 -11.85
C ASN A 61 9.87 -17.39 -13.17
N SER A 62 9.02 -18.41 -13.16
CA SER A 62 8.83 -19.28 -14.33
C SER A 62 7.35 -19.57 -14.53
N PRO A 63 6.84 -19.45 -15.78
CA PRO A 63 5.46 -19.83 -16.11
C PRO A 63 5.14 -21.28 -15.73
N HIS A 64 6.13 -22.17 -15.83
CA HIS A 64 5.99 -23.57 -15.44
C HIS A 64 5.71 -23.71 -13.93
N TYR A 65 6.47 -23.01 -13.08
CA TYR A 65 6.22 -23.01 -11.64
C TYR A 65 4.82 -22.49 -11.29
N THR A 66 4.41 -21.42 -11.96
CA THR A 66 3.05 -20.87 -11.78
C THR A 66 1.99 -21.88 -12.20
N ALA A 67 2.17 -22.54 -13.35
CA ALA A 67 1.26 -23.58 -13.83
C ALA A 67 1.13 -24.74 -12.84
N GLU A 68 2.25 -25.23 -12.30
CA GLU A 68 2.28 -26.29 -11.29
C GLU A 68 1.53 -25.88 -10.00
N ARG A 69 1.74 -24.64 -9.54
CA ARG A 69 1.05 -24.13 -8.34
C ARG A 69 -0.45 -23.97 -8.52
N LEU A 70 -0.92 -23.64 -9.72
CA LEU A 70 -2.34 -23.45 -10.02
C LEU A 70 -3.06 -24.74 -10.41
N LYS A 71 -2.35 -25.71 -10.99
CA LYS A 71 -2.92 -26.98 -11.50
C LYS A 71 -3.72 -27.76 -10.46
N ASP A 72 -3.21 -27.83 -9.25
CA ASP A 72 -3.77 -28.64 -8.17
C ASP A 72 -4.73 -27.88 -7.26
N ILE A 73 -5.01 -26.61 -7.58
CA ILE A 73 -6.00 -25.85 -6.82
C ILE A 73 -7.38 -26.41 -7.09
N HIS A 74 -8.06 -26.82 -6.02
CA HIS A 74 -9.46 -27.24 -6.03
C HIS A 74 -10.18 -26.58 -4.85
N PRO A 75 -11.48 -26.24 -4.96
CA PRO A 75 -12.20 -25.64 -3.84
C PRO A 75 -12.03 -26.41 -2.53
N ASP A 76 -12.07 -27.75 -2.59
CA ASP A 76 -11.93 -28.58 -1.39
C ASP A 76 -10.52 -28.51 -0.77
N THR A 77 -9.46 -28.39 -1.57
CA THR A 77 -8.07 -28.22 -1.06
C THR A 77 -7.88 -26.87 -0.37
N LEU A 78 -8.64 -25.86 -0.77
CA LEU A 78 -8.63 -24.52 -0.14
C LEU A 78 -9.50 -24.47 1.12
N ASN A 79 -10.37 -25.45 1.33
CA ASN A 79 -11.26 -25.53 2.49
C ASN A 79 -10.60 -26.26 3.68
N GLU A 80 -9.43 -25.83 4.10
CA GLU A 80 -8.69 -26.44 5.23
C GLU A 80 -9.52 -26.59 6.51
N ARG A 81 -10.57 -25.77 6.67
CA ARG A 81 -11.45 -25.78 7.84
C ARG A 81 -12.69 -26.65 7.68
N HIS A 82 -12.84 -27.30 6.56
CA HIS A 82 -14.04 -28.07 6.24
C HIS A 82 -15.34 -27.26 6.45
N LEU A 83 -15.33 -25.98 6.02
CA LEU A 83 -16.50 -25.12 6.11
C LEU A 83 -17.64 -25.72 5.30
N ASN A 84 -18.81 -25.80 5.93
CA ASN A 84 -20.02 -26.36 5.33
C ASN A 84 -21.22 -25.41 5.47
N ASN A 85 -20.93 -24.11 5.60
CA ASN A 85 -21.94 -23.06 5.77
C ASN A 85 -22.40 -22.48 4.43
N THR A 86 -23.42 -21.62 4.49
CA THR A 86 -23.99 -20.95 3.31
C THR A 86 -22.96 -20.13 2.55
N LEU A 87 -22.04 -19.45 3.26
CA LEU A 87 -20.98 -18.66 2.63
C LEU A 87 -20.09 -19.54 1.74
N TRP A 88 -19.67 -20.70 2.25
CA TRP A 88 -18.86 -21.63 1.46
C TRP A 88 -19.63 -22.18 0.26
N LYS A 89 -20.78 -22.80 0.49
CA LYS A 89 -21.54 -23.50 -0.55
C LYS A 89 -22.07 -22.58 -1.65
N ARG A 90 -22.56 -21.39 -1.27
CA ARG A 90 -23.27 -20.51 -2.20
C ARG A 90 -22.36 -19.49 -2.89
N TYR A 91 -21.25 -19.12 -2.26
CA TYR A 91 -20.42 -18.02 -2.77
C TYR A 91 -18.99 -18.44 -3.06
N LEU A 92 -18.28 -19.04 -2.10
CA LEU A 92 -16.85 -19.30 -2.26
C LEU A 92 -16.56 -20.49 -3.17
N TYR A 93 -17.19 -21.63 -2.92
CA TYR A 93 -17.00 -22.84 -3.72
C TYR A 93 -17.31 -22.61 -5.21
N PRO A 94 -18.49 -22.09 -5.61
CA PRO A 94 -18.79 -21.87 -7.01
C PRO A 94 -17.87 -20.84 -7.68
N ALA A 95 -17.45 -19.78 -6.96
CA ALA A 95 -16.56 -18.78 -7.52
C ALA A 95 -15.17 -19.35 -7.81
N ILE A 96 -14.60 -20.11 -6.88
CA ILE A 96 -13.30 -20.76 -7.08
C ILE A 96 -13.39 -21.81 -8.20
N ASP A 97 -14.40 -22.65 -8.16
CA ASP A 97 -14.59 -23.71 -9.16
C ASP A 97 -14.76 -23.15 -10.57
N ALA A 98 -15.54 -22.08 -10.75
CA ALA A 98 -15.73 -21.43 -12.04
C ALA A 98 -14.42 -20.89 -12.64
N VAL A 99 -13.52 -20.32 -11.82
CA VAL A 99 -12.20 -19.88 -12.27
C VAL A 99 -11.34 -21.07 -12.67
N MET A 100 -11.31 -22.11 -11.84
CA MET A 100 -10.46 -23.29 -12.09
C MET A 100 -10.93 -24.09 -13.30
N GLN A 101 -12.23 -24.19 -13.54
CA GLN A 101 -12.78 -24.82 -14.75
C GLN A 101 -12.34 -24.08 -16.01
N ARG A 102 -12.39 -22.74 -16.01
CA ARG A 102 -11.91 -21.93 -17.15
C ARG A 102 -10.41 -22.14 -17.41
N LEU A 103 -9.57 -22.12 -16.36
CA LEU A 103 -8.14 -22.35 -16.50
C LEU A 103 -7.81 -23.76 -17.06
N ARG A 104 -8.57 -24.78 -16.66
CA ARG A 104 -8.39 -26.15 -17.16
C ARG A 104 -8.88 -26.33 -18.60
N ALA A 105 -9.81 -25.50 -19.06
CA ALA A 105 -10.35 -25.54 -20.42
C ALA A 105 -9.46 -24.82 -21.44
N LEU A 106 -8.43 -24.09 -21.02
CA LEU A 106 -7.51 -23.38 -21.90
C LEU A 106 -6.72 -24.35 -22.79
N THR A 107 -6.56 -23.99 -24.05
CA THR A 107 -5.65 -24.68 -24.98
C THR A 107 -4.17 -24.51 -24.53
N PRO A 108 -3.25 -25.36 -24.99
CA PRO A 108 -1.84 -25.22 -24.61
C PRO A 108 -1.23 -23.84 -24.90
N LEU A 109 -1.62 -23.20 -25.99
CA LEU A 109 -1.16 -21.85 -26.34
C LEU A 109 -1.71 -20.80 -25.38
N GLU A 110 -3.01 -20.86 -25.06
CA GLU A 110 -3.65 -19.97 -24.10
C GLU A 110 -3.07 -20.15 -22.70
N GLN A 111 -2.79 -21.38 -22.29
CA GLN A 111 -2.12 -21.66 -21.02
C GLN A 111 -0.73 -21.02 -20.96
N CYS A 112 0.07 -21.20 -22.02
CA CYS A 112 1.39 -20.58 -22.11
C CYS A 112 1.32 -19.05 -21.97
N TYR A 113 0.41 -18.43 -22.71
CA TYR A 113 0.18 -16.98 -22.68
C TYR A 113 -0.27 -16.52 -21.28
N PHE A 114 -1.30 -17.16 -20.73
CA PHE A 114 -1.84 -16.83 -19.42
C PHE A 114 -0.79 -16.94 -18.29
N TYR A 115 -0.08 -18.06 -18.21
CA TYR A 115 0.90 -18.26 -17.15
C TYR A 115 2.11 -17.33 -17.28
N THR A 116 2.51 -16.99 -18.52
CA THR A 116 3.59 -16.04 -18.75
C THR A 116 3.20 -14.64 -18.26
N LEU A 117 2.01 -14.16 -18.63
CA LEU A 117 1.53 -12.86 -18.18
C LEU A 117 1.26 -12.82 -16.67
N TYR A 118 0.62 -13.86 -16.13
CA TYR A 118 0.36 -13.95 -14.69
C TYR A 118 1.68 -13.91 -13.89
N ASN A 119 2.68 -14.67 -14.32
CA ASN A 119 3.99 -14.66 -13.70
C ASN A 119 4.68 -13.30 -13.81
N PHE A 120 4.60 -12.64 -14.97
CA PHE A 120 5.12 -11.29 -15.17
C PHE A 120 4.45 -10.28 -14.22
N ILE A 121 3.10 -10.24 -14.17
CA ILE A 121 2.34 -9.35 -13.30
C ILE A 121 2.70 -9.57 -11.82
N THR A 122 2.82 -10.83 -11.40
CA THR A 122 3.18 -11.20 -10.01
C THR A 122 4.59 -10.72 -9.67
N LYS A 123 5.53 -10.87 -10.60
CA LYS A 123 6.90 -10.37 -10.43
C LYS A 123 6.92 -8.85 -10.31
N GLU A 124 6.26 -8.14 -11.22
CA GLU A 124 6.18 -6.67 -11.19
C GLU A 124 5.53 -6.15 -9.91
N LEU A 125 4.43 -6.79 -9.46
CA LEU A 125 3.77 -6.44 -8.20
C LEU A 125 4.72 -6.63 -6.99
N TYR A 126 5.45 -7.73 -6.96
CA TYR A 126 6.41 -7.99 -5.89
C TYR A 126 7.54 -6.96 -5.92
N THR A 127 8.14 -6.73 -7.08
CA THR A 127 9.23 -5.75 -7.27
C THR A 127 8.78 -4.35 -6.89
N SER A 128 7.56 -3.94 -7.25
CA SER A 128 7.02 -2.63 -6.86
C SER A 128 6.85 -2.45 -5.34
N LYS A 129 6.70 -3.55 -4.59
CA LYS A 129 6.54 -3.52 -3.13
C LYS A 129 7.85 -3.65 -2.37
N SER A 130 8.74 -4.51 -2.83
CA SER A 130 9.98 -4.88 -2.10
C SER A 130 11.24 -4.23 -2.65
N GLY A 131 11.18 -3.60 -3.82
CA GLY A 131 12.35 -3.21 -4.61
C GLY A 131 12.88 -4.36 -5.46
N ASP A 132 13.75 -4.03 -6.40
CA ASP A 132 14.44 -5.03 -7.22
C ASP A 132 15.58 -5.66 -6.42
N ILE A 133 15.66 -6.99 -6.41
CA ILE A 133 16.70 -7.74 -5.68
C ILE A 133 18.08 -7.57 -6.35
N ASP A 134 18.08 -7.41 -7.67
CA ASP A 134 19.28 -7.32 -8.50
C ASP A 134 19.79 -5.87 -8.67
N TYR A 135 19.07 -4.89 -8.13
CA TYR A 135 19.41 -3.46 -8.23
C TYR A 135 19.86 -2.91 -6.89
N GLU A 136 21.01 -2.24 -6.84
CA GLU A 136 21.57 -1.64 -5.62
C GLU A 136 20.68 -0.55 -5.01
N GLY A 137 19.78 0.06 -5.81
CA GLY A 137 18.83 1.08 -5.37
C GLY A 137 17.46 0.50 -5.03
N ARG A 138 16.79 1.10 -4.04
CA ARG A 138 15.41 0.77 -3.71
C ARG A 138 14.47 1.49 -4.66
N THR A 139 13.46 0.78 -5.17
CA THR A 139 12.44 1.32 -6.07
C THR A 139 11.02 1.10 -5.52
N GLY A 140 10.05 1.79 -6.09
CA GLY A 140 8.65 1.60 -5.74
C GLY A 140 8.30 1.92 -4.29
N ALA A 141 7.39 1.16 -3.72
CA ALA A 141 6.95 1.33 -2.32
C ALA A 141 8.09 1.09 -1.32
N ALA A 142 9.07 0.24 -1.65
CA ALA A 142 10.24 0.02 -0.82
C ALA A 142 11.09 1.29 -0.68
N ALA A 143 11.26 2.06 -1.75
CA ALA A 143 11.96 3.35 -1.71
C ALA A 143 11.25 4.34 -0.79
N LEU A 144 9.93 4.45 -0.91
CA LEU A 144 9.13 5.33 -0.06
C LEU A 144 9.32 5.04 1.44
N TRP A 145 9.31 3.74 1.83
CA TRP A 145 9.32 3.34 3.23
C TRP A 145 10.71 3.17 3.85
N LEU A 146 11.71 2.80 3.05
CA LEU A 146 13.00 2.32 3.54
C LEU A 146 14.20 3.16 3.11
N SER A 147 14.10 3.97 2.05
CA SER A 147 15.21 4.80 1.58
C SER A 147 15.47 5.96 2.53
N THR A 148 16.74 6.30 2.64
CA THR A 148 17.22 7.46 3.40
C THR A 148 16.82 8.77 2.71
N LEU A 149 16.90 9.88 3.42
CA LEU A 149 16.66 11.21 2.82
C LEU A 149 17.64 11.48 1.67
N GLU A 150 18.90 11.12 1.84
CA GLU A 150 19.96 11.33 0.83
C GLU A 150 19.63 10.56 -0.45
N GLU A 151 19.33 9.25 -0.34
CA GLU A 151 18.90 8.41 -1.47
C GLU A 151 17.68 8.99 -2.19
N LYS A 152 16.69 9.49 -1.45
CA LYS A 152 15.48 10.10 -2.02
C LYS A 152 15.78 11.43 -2.73
N CYS A 153 16.67 12.23 -2.17
CA CYS A 153 17.11 13.49 -2.80
C CYS A 153 17.90 13.23 -4.09
N GLU A 154 18.82 12.27 -4.07
CA GLU A 154 19.59 11.88 -5.25
C GLU A 154 18.70 11.34 -6.38
N ALA A 155 17.66 10.56 -6.02
CA ALA A 155 16.68 10.05 -6.98
C ALA A 155 15.66 11.12 -7.43
N GLY A 156 15.60 12.30 -6.78
CA GLY A 156 14.58 13.31 -7.06
C GLY A 156 13.16 12.93 -6.61
N GLU A 157 13.03 11.98 -5.67
CA GLU A 157 11.76 11.38 -5.24
C GLU A 157 11.12 12.10 -4.04
N ILE A 158 11.75 13.15 -3.52
CA ILE A 158 11.27 13.94 -2.40
C ILE A 158 11.39 15.44 -2.65
N LEU A 159 10.36 16.19 -2.26
CA LEU A 159 10.40 17.64 -2.05
C LEU A 159 10.09 17.92 -0.59
N TYR A 160 10.92 18.66 0.09
CA TYR A 160 10.78 18.94 1.52
C TYR A 160 10.97 20.44 1.81
N ASP A 161 10.87 20.83 3.08
CA ASP A 161 10.84 22.24 3.53
C ASP A 161 9.72 23.06 2.89
N LEU A 162 8.58 22.40 2.60
CA LEU A 162 7.39 23.04 2.06
C LEU A 162 6.56 23.67 3.20
N THR A 163 5.94 24.81 2.93
CA THR A 163 5.03 25.48 3.88
C THR A 163 3.65 25.66 3.26
N ILE A 164 2.59 25.41 4.03
CA ILE A 164 1.22 25.60 3.54
C ILE A 164 0.91 27.10 3.47
N THR A 165 0.56 27.60 2.29
CA THR A 165 0.12 28.98 2.04
C THR A 165 -1.39 29.10 1.91
N GLU A 166 -2.05 28.04 1.39
CA GLU A 166 -3.51 27.95 1.34
C GLU A 166 -3.94 26.57 1.85
N ASN A 167 -4.91 26.55 2.77
CA ASN A 167 -5.44 25.33 3.33
C ASN A 167 -6.96 25.24 3.11
N HIS A 168 -7.37 24.47 2.13
CA HIS A 168 -8.74 24.11 1.82
C HIS A 168 -8.98 22.61 2.01
N ALA A 169 -8.25 21.98 2.93
CA ALA A 169 -8.34 20.54 3.20
C ALA A 169 -9.71 20.10 3.72
N ALA A 170 -10.47 21.00 4.35
CA ALA A 170 -11.80 20.72 4.88
C ALA A 170 -12.93 20.76 3.82
N ASP A 171 -12.67 21.23 2.61
CA ASP A 171 -13.67 21.28 1.56
C ASP A 171 -14.10 19.86 1.17
N LEU A 172 -15.41 19.59 1.29
CA LEU A 172 -15.99 18.27 1.01
C LEU A 172 -16.00 17.92 -0.47
N HIS A 173 -16.02 18.92 -1.35
CA HIS A 173 -16.10 18.71 -2.80
C HIS A 173 -14.74 18.76 -3.46
N LYS A 174 -13.87 19.67 -3.01
CA LYS A 174 -12.57 19.88 -3.62
C LYS A 174 -11.50 20.22 -2.56
N ALA A 175 -11.13 19.23 -1.76
CA ALA A 175 -10.07 19.39 -0.78
C ALA A 175 -8.71 19.60 -1.48
N TYR A 176 -8.05 20.74 -1.19
CA TYR A 176 -6.72 21.02 -1.75
C TYR A 176 -5.86 21.83 -0.78
N LEU A 177 -4.56 21.79 -1.03
CA LEU A 177 -3.55 22.60 -0.37
C LEU A 177 -2.70 23.31 -1.42
N VAL A 178 -2.20 24.50 -1.11
CA VAL A 178 -1.12 25.15 -1.83
C VAL A 178 0.09 25.22 -0.89
N LEU A 179 1.22 24.71 -1.36
CA LEU A 179 2.47 24.68 -0.61
C LEU A 179 3.50 25.56 -1.33
N ALA A 180 4.10 26.48 -0.59
CA ALA A 180 5.23 27.25 -1.07
C ALA A 180 6.51 26.43 -0.94
N ARG A 181 7.38 26.56 -1.94
CA ARG A 181 8.74 26.02 -1.92
C ARG A 181 9.64 27.06 -1.27
N ALA A 182 10.22 26.75 -0.12
CA ALA A 182 11.27 27.61 0.45
C ALA A 182 12.45 27.69 -0.53
N ASN A 183 13.12 28.84 -0.60
CA ASN A 183 14.24 29.07 -1.52
C ASN A 183 15.25 27.93 -1.43
N GLN A 184 15.27 27.09 -2.47
CA GLN A 184 16.10 25.90 -2.53
C GLN A 184 17.58 26.28 -2.68
N ARG A 185 18.29 26.24 -1.59
CA ARG A 185 19.79 26.16 -1.63
C ARG A 185 20.28 24.72 -1.83
N SER A 186 19.37 23.73 -1.84
CA SER A 186 19.68 22.29 -1.94
C SER A 186 19.35 21.65 -3.28
N ALA A 187 19.12 22.42 -4.35
CA ALA A 187 18.80 21.88 -5.67
C ALA A 187 20.05 21.39 -6.41
N GLN A 188 20.70 20.34 -5.90
CA GLN A 188 21.69 19.62 -6.72
C GLN A 188 21.02 18.59 -7.65
N THR A 189 19.76 18.22 -7.39
CA THR A 189 19.00 17.29 -8.22
C THR A 189 17.65 17.89 -8.57
N LEU A 190 17.27 17.87 -9.84
CA LEU A 190 15.96 18.30 -10.29
C LEU A 190 14.92 17.32 -9.76
N PRO A 191 13.89 17.79 -9.04
CA PRO A 191 12.84 16.90 -8.53
C PRO A 191 12.06 16.30 -9.69
N ASN A 192 11.78 15.01 -9.60
CA ASN A 192 11.07 14.26 -10.64
C ASN A 192 9.54 14.27 -10.43
N PHE A 193 8.96 15.45 -10.16
CA PHE A 193 7.52 15.60 -9.94
C PHE A 193 6.85 16.30 -11.13
N ARG A 194 5.67 15.82 -11.48
CA ARG A 194 4.84 16.32 -12.59
C ARG A 194 3.39 16.52 -12.16
N GLU A 195 2.68 17.33 -12.91
CA GLU A 195 1.21 17.42 -12.78
C GLU A 195 0.57 16.06 -13.05
N GLY A 196 -0.36 15.65 -12.19
CA GLY A 196 -1.00 14.34 -12.22
C GLY A 196 -0.36 13.30 -11.30
N ASP A 197 0.86 13.49 -10.85
CA ASP A 197 1.54 12.52 -9.99
C ASP A 197 0.79 12.30 -8.68
N SER A 198 0.72 11.03 -8.30
CA SER A 198 0.21 10.63 -7.00
C SER A 198 1.29 10.80 -5.93
N ILE A 199 0.92 11.47 -4.85
CA ILE A 199 1.88 11.78 -3.78
C ILE A 199 1.33 11.46 -2.39
N VAL A 200 2.26 11.30 -1.47
CA VAL A 200 2.04 11.36 -0.03
C VAL A 200 2.61 12.67 0.51
N LEU A 201 1.84 13.32 1.37
CA LEU A 201 2.21 14.54 2.10
C LEU A 201 2.29 14.21 3.59
N TYR A 202 3.33 14.69 4.28
CA TYR A 202 3.46 14.54 5.72
C TYR A 202 4.23 15.70 6.33
N GLN A 203 4.05 15.91 7.65
CA GLN A 203 4.84 16.91 8.38
C GLN A 203 6.29 16.45 8.51
N ARG A 204 7.24 17.37 8.21
CA ARG A 204 8.66 17.15 8.36
C ARG A 204 9.32 18.37 9.00
N ASN A 205 9.23 18.45 10.32
CA ASN A 205 9.81 19.54 11.11
C ASN A 205 11.27 19.25 11.53
N ASN A 206 11.65 17.96 11.55
CA ASN A 206 12.97 17.48 11.94
C ASN A 206 13.50 16.46 10.91
N ASP A 207 14.81 16.23 10.92
CA ASP A 207 15.44 15.29 9.99
C ASP A 207 15.06 13.82 10.21
N THR A 208 14.59 13.49 11.41
CA THR A 208 14.07 12.15 11.74
C THR A 208 12.64 11.92 11.28
N ASP A 209 11.93 12.98 10.89
CA ASP A 209 10.54 12.88 10.45
C ASP A 209 10.44 12.29 9.04
N ASN A 210 9.62 11.26 8.88
CA ASN A 210 9.45 10.53 7.62
C ASN A 210 8.05 9.88 7.52
N VAL A 211 7.75 9.25 6.41
CA VAL A 211 6.46 8.60 6.14
C VAL A 211 6.11 7.48 7.13
N THR A 212 7.08 6.91 7.85
CA THR A 212 6.83 5.79 8.77
C THR A 212 6.42 6.25 10.17
N ASN A 213 6.73 7.49 10.54
CA ASN A 213 6.48 8.02 11.89
C ASN A 213 5.55 9.25 11.92
N LYS A 214 5.07 9.72 10.78
CA LYS A 214 4.14 10.85 10.67
C LYS A 214 2.81 10.44 10.04
N MET A 215 1.78 11.23 10.31
CA MET A 215 0.51 11.09 9.62
C MET A 215 0.67 11.44 8.13
N VAL A 216 0.23 10.55 7.26
CA VAL A 216 0.37 10.65 5.81
C VAL A 216 -0.96 11.05 5.17
N PHE A 217 -0.95 12.07 4.33
CA PHE A 217 -2.07 12.51 3.52
C PHE A 217 -1.80 12.17 2.06
N LYS A 218 -2.73 11.48 1.41
CA LYS A 218 -2.62 11.12 -0.01
C LYS A 218 -3.27 12.15 -0.89
N GLY A 219 -2.63 12.46 -2.01
CA GLY A 219 -3.11 13.43 -2.97
C GLY A 219 -2.53 13.24 -4.35
N ASN A 220 -2.90 14.16 -5.24
CA ASN A 220 -2.32 14.27 -6.57
C ASN A 220 -1.88 15.72 -6.80
N ILE A 221 -0.79 15.91 -7.54
CA ILE A 221 -0.33 17.23 -7.93
C ILE A 221 -1.29 17.77 -9.01
N GLU A 222 -1.98 18.86 -8.71
CA GLU A 222 -2.83 19.57 -9.70
C GLU A 222 -2.00 20.56 -10.53
N ARG A 223 -1.02 21.20 -9.90
CA ARG A 223 -0.10 22.15 -10.53
C ARG A 223 1.21 22.19 -9.76
N ILE A 224 2.30 22.30 -10.47
CA ILE A 224 3.62 22.50 -9.93
C ILE A 224 4.32 23.63 -10.67
N THR A 225 4.91 24.56 -9.91
CA THR A 225 5.70 25.68 -10.42
C THR A 225 7.02 25.74 -9.65
N ASP A 226 7.89 26.64 -10.04
CA ASP A 226 9.14 26.89 -9.29
C ASP A 226 8.89 27.44 -7.88
N ARG A 227 7.72 28.04 -7.64
CA ARG A 227 7.39 28.74 -6.37
C ARG A 227 6.42 27.97 -5.51
N ASP A 228 5.46 27.30 -6.10
CA ASP A 228 4.37 26.65 -5.39
C ASP A 228 3.99 25.30 -5.99
N ILE A 229 3.31 24.51 -5.17
CA ILE A 229 2.75 23.22 -5.56
C ILE A 229 1.31 23.19 -5.05
N ARG A 230 0.36 22.95 -5.95
CA ARG A 230 -1.04 22.72 -5.59
C ARG A 230 -1.32 21.22 -5.59
N ILE A 231 -1.79 20.73 -4.45
CA ILE A 231 -2.09 19.33 -4.21
C ILE A 231 -3.57 19.17 -3.96
N ARG A 232 -4.23 18.32 -4.74
CA ARG A 232 -5.58 17.85 -4.46
C ARG A 232 -5.52 16.66 -3.53
N LEU A 233 -6.13 16.78 -2.35
CA LEU A 233 -6.23 15.67 -1.41
C LEU A 233 -7.28 14.66 -1.88
N ARG A 234 -7.00 13.37 -1.67
CA ARG A 234 -7.97 12.29 -1.98
C ARG A 234 -9.14 12.24 -1.02
N ALA A 235 -8.93 12.72 0.20
CA ALA A 235 -9.98 12.80 1.21
C ALA A 235 -9.91 14.15 1.91
N SER A 236 -11.09 14.75 2.14
CA SER A 236 -11.20 15.99 2.92
C SER A 236 -10.79 15.75 4.37
N GLN A 237 -10.15 16.75 4.97
CA GLN A 237 -9.67 16.71 6.36
C GLN A 237 -10.48 17.73 7.18
N GLN A 238 -11.53 17.25 7.86
CA GLN A 238 -12.39 18.11 8.68
C GLN A 238 -11.67 18.66 9.91
N ASN A 239 -10.71 17.89 10.44
CA ASN A 239 -9.85 18.37 11.51
C ASN A 239 -8.64 19.11 10.93
N THR A 240 -8.73 20.43 10.85
CA THR A 240 -7.66 21.27 10.30
C THR A 240 -6.40 21.32 11.18
N SER A 241 -6.49 20.90 12.46
CA SER A 241 -5.34 20.87 13.36
C SER A 241 -4.28 19.82 12.96
N VAL A 242 -4.65 18.86 12.10
CA VAL A 242 -3.69 17.85 11.60
C VAL A 242 -2.78 18.39 10.48
N LEU A 243 -3.10 19.58 9.95
CA LEU A 243 -2.33 20.27 8.90
C LEU A 243 -2.04 21.74 9.33
N PRO A 244 -1.28 21.95 10.41
CA PRO A 244 -0.97 23.28 10.91
C PRO A 244 -0.11 24.08 9.91
N PRO A 245 -0.42 25.36 9.67
CA PRO A 245 0.29 26.19 8.69
C PRO A 245 1.74 26.48 9.09
N ASP A 246 2.04 26.49 10.39
CA ASP A 246 3.38 26.81 10.92
C ASP A 246 4.36 25.64 10.86
N SER A 247 3.93 24.49 10.31
CA SER A 247 4.79 23.32 10.16
C SER A 247 5.43 23.28 8.77
N ARG A 248 6.54 22.55 8.69
CA ARG A 248 7.15 22.17 7.42
C ARG A 248 6.62 20.83 6.97
N TYR A 249 6.58 20.65 5.66
CA TYR A 249 6.05 19.48 5.01
C TYR A 249 7.01 18.91 3.99
N ALA A 250 6.84 17.62 3.72
CA ALA A 250 7.48 16.94 2.60
C ALA A 250 6.42 16.23 1.76
N ILE A 251 6.70 16.10 0.47
CA ILE A 251 5.96 15.25 -0.45
C ILE A 251 6.90 14.24 -1.09
N GLU A 252 6.39 13.03 -1.26
CA GLU A 252 7.05 11.92 -1.94
C GLU A 252 6.06 11.23 -2.89
N HIS A 253 6.57 10.49 -3.89
CA HIS A 253 5.71 9.73 -4.77
C HIS A 253 4.93 8.65 -4.02
N ASP A 254 3.61 8.54 -4.28
CA ASP A 254 2.77 7.47 -3.75
C ASP A 254 2.71 6.33 -4.76
N TYR A 255 3.32 5.22 -4.41
CA TYR A 255 3.28 4.01 -5.22
C TYR A 255 2.01 3.23 -4.94
N MET A 256 1.10 3.19 -5.93
CA MET A 256 -0.17 2.48 -5.83
C MET A 256 -0.13 1.16 -6.59
N ASP A 257 -0.56 0.11 -5.92
CA ASP A 257 -0.73 -1.22 -6.52
C ASP A 257 -2.13 -1.48 -7.10
N THR A 258 -2.98 -0.45 -7.18
CA THR A 258 -4.37 -0.59 -7.65
C THR A 258 -4.47 -1.04 -9.12
N SER A 259 -3.50 -0.69 -9.97
CA SER A 259 -3.45 -1.12 -11.35
C SER A 259 -3.26 -2.65 -11.48
N PHE A 260 -2.50 -3.26 -10.60
CA PHE A 260 -2.27 -4.70 -10.61
C PHE A 260 -3.56 -5.51 -10.39
N ARG A 261 -4.49 -4.99 -9.59
CA ARG A 261 -5.79 -5.64 -9.40
C ARG A 261 -6.61 -5.76 -10.69
N SER A 262 -6.43 -4.84 -11.63
CA SER A 262 -7.10 -4.87 -12.94
C SER A 262 -6.38 -5.75 -13.94
N MET A 263 -5.11 -6.08 -13.70
CA MET A 263 -4.30 -6.95 -14.55
C MET A 263 -4.52 -8.43 -14.23
N TYR A 264 -4.89 -8.77 -13.00
CA TYR A 264 -5.30 -10.11 -12.58
C TYR A 264 -6.74 -10.41 -12.98
#